data_d9067c9fa242100cdb3705267906c7df
#
_entry.id   d9067c9fa242100cdb3705267906c7df
#
_cell.length_a   1.000
_cell.length_b   1.000
_cell.length_c   1.000
_cell.angle_alpha   90.00
_cell.angle_beta   90.00
_cell.angle_gamma   90.00
#
_symmetry.space_group_name_H-M   'P 1'
#
loop_
_entity.id
_entity.type
_entity.pdbx_description
1 polymer ?
#
loop_
_entity_poly.entity_id
_entity_poly.type
_entity_poly.pdbx_seq_one_letter_code
_entity_poly.pdbx_strand_id
1 'polypeptide(L)'
;MKHLLSILIFLSMMSIAQAEITLRQYNDRYCYDGDTCYVTVDGANTKIRLLELDTPEISKPKCAAELELGLIARDYLNNLIANAATIEFKTDYTEDYFGRILAYLIIDGEDVSANIVNNNLGV
;
A
#
# COMPACT_ATOMS: atom_id res chain seq x y z
N MET A 1 -49.12 -24.49 -33.00
CA MET A 1 -47.68 -24.15 -32.94
C MET A 1 -47.42 -23.26 -31.74
N LYS A 2 -46.72 -23.78 -30.78
CA LYS A 2 -46.35 -23.01 -29.58
C LYS A 2 -45.01 -22.33 -29.84
N HIS A 3 -45.03 -21.02 -29.94
CA HIS A 3 -43.77 -20.24 -29.96
C HIS A 3 -43.27 -20.09 -28.54
N LEU A 4 -42.17 -20.76 -28.20
CA LEU A 4 -41.43 -20.53 -26.99
C LEU A 4 -40.64 -19.23 -27.18
N LEU A 5 -41.09 -18.15 -26.54
CA LEU A 5 -40.31 -16.93 -26.41
C LEU A 5 -39.26 -17.18 -25.31
N SER A 6 -38.05 -17.52 -25.73
CA SER A 6 -36.93 -17.53 -24.82
C SER A 6 -36.58 -16.08 -24.47
N ILE A 7 -37.04 -15.62 -23.31
CA ILE A 7 -36.58 -14.35 -22.73
C ILE A 7 -35.17 -14.62 -22.23
N LEU A 8 -34.18 -14.25 -23.05
CA LEU A 8 -32.79 -14.16 -22.57
C LEU A 8 -32.73 -12.98 -21.62
N ILE A 9 -32.75 -13.26 -20.31
CA ILE A 9 -32.49 -12.25 -19.31
C ILE A 9 -30.95 -12.08 -19.30
N PHE A 10 -30.48 -11.05 -19.99
CA PHE A 10 -29.10 -10.59 -19.79
C PHE A 10 -29.04 -9.96 -18.40
N LEU A 11 -28.58 -10.73 -17.40
CA LEU A 11 -28.07 -10.13 -16.18
C LEU A 11 -26.75 -9.44 -16.57
N SER A 12 -26.80 -8.14 -16.80
CA SER A 12 -25.60 -7.35 -16.82
C SER A 12 -25.07 -7.33 -15.38
N MET A 13 -24.07 -8.14 -15.08
CA MET A 13 -23.28 -7.98 -13.87
C MET A 13 -22.58 -6.64 -13.99
N MET A 14 -23.10 -5.61 -13.32
CA MET A 14 -22.33 -4.41 -13.03
C MET A 14 -21.27 -4.83 -12.03
N SER A 15 -20.06 -5.11 -12.53
CA SER A 15 -18.90 -5.18 -11.65
C SER A 15 -18.67 -3.77 -11.13
N ILE A 16 -18.88 -3.55 -9.82
CA ILE A 16 -18.44 -2.34 -9.16
C ILE A 16 -16.91 -2.41 -9.19
N ALA A 17 -16.30 -1.62 -10.08
CA ALA A 17 -14.85 -1.48 -10.08
C ALA A 17 -14.44 -0.84 -8.76
N GLN A 18 -13.71 -1.60 -7.91
CA GLN A 18 -13.06 -1.03 -6.75
C GLN A 18 -11.96 -0.08 -7.23
N ALA A 19 -11.72 1.01 -6.48
CA ALA A 19 -10.62 1.90 -6.73
C ALA A 19 -9.31 1.09 -6.76
N GLU A 20 -8.52 1.24 -7.82
CA GLU A 20 -7.27 0.52 -7.99
C GLU A 20 -6.13 1.34 -7.39
N ILE A 21 -5.40 0.72 -6.45
CA ILE A 21 -4.21 1.29 -5.84
C ILE A 21 -2.99 0.69 -6.52
N THR A 22 -2.14 1.55 -7.07
CA THR A 22 -0.90 1.14 -7.72
C THR A 22 0.28 1.88 -7.09
N LEU A 23 1.33 1.14 -6.71
CA LEU A 23 2.58 1.75 -6.27
C LEU A 23 3.20 2.55 -7.40
N ARG A 24 3.69 3.74 -7.09
CA ARG A 24 4.46 4.57 -8.02
C ARG A 24 5.82 4.91 -7.42
N GLN A 25 6.78 5.18 -8.27
CA GLN A 25 8.08 5.68 -7.84
C GLN A 25 8.09 7.21 -7.81
N TYR A 26 8.73 7.75 -6.79
CA TYR A 26 9.09 9.15 -6.68
C TYR A 26 10.54 9.24 -6.19
N ASN A 27 11.40 9.97 -6.89
CA ASN A 27 12.84 10.01 -6.62
C ASN A 27 13.46 8.60 -6.52
N ASP A 28 13.11 7.73 -7.47
CA ASP A 28 13.59 6.34 -7.57
C ASP A 28 13.21 5.43 -6.39
N ARG A 29 12.19 5.81 -5.61
CA ARG A 29 11.68 5.05 -4.46
C ARG A 29 10.19 4.85 -4.53
N TYR A 30 9.72 3.70 -4.05
CA TYR A 30 8.30 3.43 -3.83
C TYR A 30 7.81 4.03 -2.51
N CYS A 31 8.67 4.09 -1.50
CA CYS A 31 8.31 4.58 -0.17
C CYS A 31 9.29 5.65 0.30
N TYR A 32 8.72 6.69 0.91
CA TYR A 32 9.46 7.82 1.48
C TYR A 32 10.29 7.41 2.71
N ASP A 33 9.68 6.59 3.57
CA ASP A 33 10.27 6.00 4.77
C ASP A 33 9.75 4.58 4.96
N GLY A 34 9.96 3.99 6.14
CA GLY A 34 9.56 2.61 6.40
C GLY A 34 8.06 2.37 6.52
N ASP A 35 7.22 3.43 6.56
CA ASP A 35 5.78 3.29 6.78
C ASP A 35 4.88 4.14 5.88
N THR A 36 5.46 4.89 4.93
CA THR A 36 4.71 5.74 4.00
C THR A 36 5.16 5.51 2.56
N CYS A 37 4.24 5.14 1.69
CA CYS A 37 4.54 4.82 0.30
C CYS A 37 3.74 5.68 -0.69
N TYR A 38 4.32 5.88 -1.87
CA TYR A 38 3.71 6.63 -2.96
C TYR A 38 2.82 5.71 -3.80
N VAL A 39 1.60 6.16 -4.08
CA VAL A 39 0.65 5.40 -4.88
C VAL A 39 -0.12 6.31 -5.84
N THR A 40 -0.77 5.70 -6.82
CA THR A 40 -1.89 6.29 -7.54
C THR A 40 -3.16 5.54 -7.16
N VAL A 41 -4.25 6.27 -7.00
CA VAL A 41 -5.59 5.72 -6.83
C VAL A 41 -6.45 6.30 -7.94
N ASP A 42 -6.92 5.43 -8.83
CA ASP A 42 -7.67 5.85 -10.04
C ASP A 42 -6.94 6.94 -10.83
N GLY A 43 -5.62 6.83 -10.93
CA GLY A 43 -4.76 7.76 -11.66
C GLY A 43 -4.37 9.02 -10.90
N ALA A 44 -4.89 9.26 -9.69
CA ALA A 44 -4.52 10.40 -8.85
C ALA A 44 -3.37 10.05 -7.90
N ASN A 45 -2.36 10.91 -7.83
CA ASN A 45 -1.22 10.72 -6.92
C ASN A 45 -1.65 10.96 -5.47
N THR A 46 -1.32 10.01 -4.61
CA THR A 46 -1.51 10.10 -3.17
C THR A 46 -0.47 9.26 -2.43
N LYS A 47 -0.65 9.07 -1.14
CA LYS A 47 0.24 8.27 -0.30
C LYS A 47 -0.58 7.28 0.51
N ILE A 48 0.06 6.14 0.80
CA ILE A 48 -0.41 5.15 1.76
C ILE A 48 0.38 5.30 3.04
N ARG A 49 -0.31 5.34 4.18
CA ARG A 49 0.29 5.15 5.51
C ARG A 49 0.02 3.72 5.95
N LEU A 50 1.08 2.97 6.17
CA LEU A 50 0.95 1.56 6.55
C LEU A 50 0.39 1.44 7.97
N LEU A 51 -0.62 0.59 8.12
CA LEU A 51 -1.29 0.31 9.39
C LEU A 51 -0.44 -0.58 10.29
N GLU A 52 -0.59 -0.41 11.59
CA GLU A 52 0.09 -1.21 12.63
C GLU A 52 1.62 -1.18 12.51
N LEU A 53 2.15 -0.05 12.08
CA LEU A 53 3.57 0.14 11.90
C LEU A 53 3.94 1.60 12.20
N ASP A 54 5.01 1.77 12.95
CA ASP A 54 5.66 3.06 13.15
C ASP A 54 7.17 2.86 13.04
N THR A 55 7.79 3.49 12.05
CA THR A 55 9.22 3.41 11.79
C THR A 55 9.93 4.70 12.19
N PRO A 56 11.25 4.66 12.42
CA PRO A 56 12.01 5.87 12.79
C PRO A 56 11.88 6.97 11.74
N GLU A 57 11.82 8.21 12.21
CA GLU A 57 11.61 9.39 11.38
C GLU A 57 12.86 9.76 10.57
N ILE A 58 12.64 10.09 9.30
CA ILE A 58 13.67 10.56 8.37
C ILE A 58 13.62 12.09 8.24
N SER A 59 12.42 12.65 8.19
CA SER A 59 12.19 14.06 7.88
C SER A 59 12.60 15.00 9.03
N LYS A 60 12.25 14.64 10.26
CA LYS A 60 12.59 15.40 11.47
C LYS A 60 13.06 14.45 12.56
N PRO A 61 14.23 13.80 12.37
CA PRO A 61 14.73 12.85 13.36
C PRO A 61 15.13 13.57 14.64
N LYS A 62 14.90 12.93 15.77
CA LYS A 62 15.27 13.46 17.10
C LYS A 62 16.79 13.40 17.35
N CYS A 63 17.49 12.49 16.65
CA CYS A 63 18.92 12.30 16.75
C CYS A 63 19.47 11.57 15.52
N ALA A 64 20.79 11.52 15.38
CA ALA A 64 21.45 10.86 14.26
C ALA A 64 21.13 9.35 14.19
N ALA A 65 21.02 8.68 15.34
CA ALA A 65 20.66 7.25 15.38
C ALA A 65 19.26 6.98 14.85
N GLU A 66 18.29 7.85 15.14
CA GLU A 66 16.94 7.74 14.58
C GLU A 66 16.95 7.89 13.07
N LEU A 67 17.70 8.86 12.53
CA LEU A 67 17.84 9.03 11.09
C LEU A 67 18.44 7.79 10.43
N GLU A 68 19.50 7.24 10.99
CA GLU A 68 20.16 6.04 10.46
C GLU A 68 19.22 4.84 10.42
N LEU A 69 18.49 4.59 11.51
CA LEU A 69 17.49 3.51 11.57
C LEU A 69 16.32 3.74 10.60
N GLY A 70 15.88 4.99 10.46
CA GLY A 70 14.85 5.35 9.50
C GLY A 70 15.26 5.08 8.06
N LEU A 71 16.50 5.40 7.69
CA LEU A 71 17.05 5.11 6.36
C LEU A 71 17.17 3.61 6.11
N ILE A 72 17.55 2.83 7.12
CA ILE A 72 17.61 1.37 7.03
C ILE A 72 16.20 0.79 6.81
N ALA A 73 15.21 1.23 7.58
CA ALA A 73 13.83 0.79 7.44
C ALA A 73 13.26 1.14 6.06
N ARG A 74 13.53 2.35 5.56
CA ARG A 74 13.15 2.78 4.22
C ARG A 74 13.72 1.87 3.14
N ASP A 75 15.02 1.62 3.19
CA ASP A 75 15.72 0.82 2.18
C ASP A 75 15.26 -0.64 2.23
N TYR A 76 15.02 -1.16 3.42
CA TYR A 76 14.47 -2.50 3.61
C TYR A 76 13.10 -2.65 2.95
N LEU A 77 12.17 -1.74 3.20
CA LEU A 77 10.84 -1.76 2.59
C LEU A 77 10.89 -1.61 1.06
N ASN A 78 11.70 -0.67 0.57
CA ASN A 78 11.85 -0.48 -0.88
C ASN A 78 12.43 -1.73 -1.56
N ASN A 79 13.36 -2.43 -0.92
CA ASN A 79 13.88 -3.69 -1.43
C ASN A 79 12.86 -4.82 -1.43
N LEU A 80 12.03 -4.92 -0.39
CA LEU A 80 10.92 -5.88 -0.38
C LEU A 80 9.97 -5.67 -1.55
N ILE A 81 9.62 -4.42 -1.84
CA ILE A 81 8.75 -4.07 -2.95
C ILE A 81 9.41 -4.39 -4.31
N ALA A 82 10.68 -4.01 -4.47
CA ALA A 82 11.41 -4.22 -5.72
C ALA A 82 11.56 -5.70 -6.07
N ASN A 83 11.63 -6.59 -5.09
CA ASN A 83 11.78 -8.03 -5.27
C ASN A 83 10.46 -8.82 -5.15
N ALA A 84 9.33 -8.14 -5.01
CA ALA A 84 8.04 -8.78 -4.81
C ALA A 84 7.54 -9.48 -6.08
N ALA A 85 7.04 -10.70 -5.93
CA ALA A 85 6.30 -11.39 -6.98
C ALA A 85 4.84 -10.91 -7.03
N THR A 86 4.24 -10.68 -5.85
CA THR A 86 2.87 -10.17 -5.74
C THR A 86 2.78 -9.02 -4.74
N ILE A 87 1.96 -8.04 -5.04
CA ILE A 87 1.67 -6.89 -4.18
C ILE A 87 0.16 -6.70 -4.10
N GLU A 88 -0.35 -6.58 -2.88
CA GLU A 88 -1.77 -6.37 -2.60
C GLU A 88 -1.92 -5.35 -1.49
N PHE A 89 -2.92 -4.49 -1.59
CA PHE A 89 -3.32 -3.58 -0.52
C PHE A 89 -4.64 -4.04 0.09
N LYS A 90 -4.72 -3.99 1.42
CA LYS A 90 -5.97 -4.17 2.16
C LYS A 90 -6.32 -2.86 2.85
N THR A 91 -7.44 -2.27 2.46
CA THR A 91 -7.85 -0.95 2.95
C THR A 91 -9.36 -0.75 2.82
N ASP A 92 -9.91 0.05 3.72
CA ASP A 92 -11.27 0.58 3.60
C ASP A 92 -11.29 2.02 3.07
N TYR A 93 -10.14 2.53 2.59
CA TYR A 93 -9.92 3.88 2.07
C TYR A 93 -10.08 5.00 3.10
N THR A 94 -10.07 4.70 4.38
CA THR A 94 -10.00 5.73 5.42
C THR A 94 -8.71 6.53 5.27
N GLU A 95 -8.81 7.84 5.33
CA GLU A 95 -7.67 8.75 5.29
C GLU A 95 -7.29 9.23 6.67
N ASP A 96 -6.00 9.47 6.89
CA ASP A 96 -5.53 10.13 8.10
C ASP A 96 -5.66 11.65 7.98
N TYR A 97 -5.25 12.36 9.04
CA TYR A 97 -5.29 13.83 9.07
C TYR A 97 -4.53 14.50 7.92
N PHE A 98 -3.51 13.82 7.38
CA PHE A 98 -2.67 14.33 6.29
C PHE A 98 -3.16 13.91 4.90
N GLY A 99 -4.31 13.28 4.79
CA GLY A 99 -4.88 12.81 3.52
C GLY A 99 -4.23 11.55 2.97
N ARG A 100 -3.46 10.82 3.78
CA ARG A 100 -2.89 9.53 3.40
C ARG A 100 -3.91 8.42 3.63
N ILE A 101 -4.03 7.50 2.69
CA ILE A 101 -4.90 6.34 2.84
C ILE A 101 -4.25 5.34 3.81
N LEU A 102 -5.00 4.91 4.81
CA LEU A 102 -4.56 3.89 5.75
C LEU A 102 -4.76 2.50 5.15
N ALA A 103 -3.70 1.72 5.06
CA ALA A 103 -3.74 0.42 4.41
C ALA A 103 -2.73 -0.56 4.98
N TYR A 104 -3.03 -1.85 4.84
CA TYR A 104 -2.02 -2.91 4.92
C TYR A 104 -1.43 -3.17 3.55
N LEU A 105 -0.13 -3.37 3.48
CA LEU A 105 0.58 -3.81 2.29
C LEU A 105 0.96 -5.28 2.46
N ILE A 106 0.48 -6.10 1.55
CA ILE A 106 0.74 -7.54 1.53
C ILE A 106 1.71 -7.84 0.38
N ILE A 107 2.90 -8.32 0.71
CA ILE A 107 3.93 -8.69 -0.26
C ILE A 107 4.14 -10.19 -0.19
N ASP A 108 3.96 -10.86 -1.33
CA ASP A 108 4.10 -12.32 -1.44
C ASP A 108 3.29 -13.07 -0.37
N GLY A 109 2.09 -12.57 -0.08
CA GLY A 109 1.16 -13.16 0.89
C GLY A 109 1.41 -12.79 2.35
N GLU A 110 2.44 -12.00 2.65
CA GLU A 110 2.80 -11.58 4.01
C GLU A 110 2.52 -10.11 4.28
N ASP A 111 2.01 -9.81 5.47
CA ASP A 111 1.86 -8.45 5.95
C ASP A 111 3.24 -7.81 6.18
N VAL A 112 3.51 -6.76 5.42
CA VAL A 112 4.77 -6.02 5.49
C VAL A 112 5.00 -5.40 6.86
N SER A 113 3.96 -4.88 7.51
CA SER A 113 4.08 -4.27 8.83
C SER A 113 4.61 -5.26 9.86
N ALA A 114 4.06 -6.47 9.88
CA ALA A 114 4.54 -7.55 10.76
C ALA A 114 5.98 -7.94 10.43
N ASN A 115 6.34 -8.01 9.15
CA ASN A 115 7.71 -8.33 8.73
C ASN A 115 8.72 -7.27 9.23
N ILE A 116 8.41 -5.99 9.05
CA ILE A 116 9.28 -4.88 9.48
C ILE A 116 9.45 -4.87 11.01
N VAL A 117 8.37 -5.05 11.76
CA VAL A 117 8.42 -5.13 13.23
C VAL A 117 9.26 -6.32 13.68
N ASN A 118 9.08 -7.49 13.08
CA ASN A 118 9.82 -8.71 13.41
C ASN A 118 11.32 -8.60 13.09
N ASN A 119 11.71 -7.69 12.20
CA ASN A 119 13.11 -7.39 11.90
C ASN A 119 13.67 -6.19 12.70
N ASN A 120 12.96 -5.75 13.74
CA ASN A 120 13.35 -4.67 14.64
C ASN A 120 13.58 -3.31 13.94
N LEU A 121 12.86 -3.06 12.85
CA LEU A 121 12.94 -1.83 12.08
C LEU A 121 11.74 -0.89 12.32
N GLY A 122 10.83 -1.27 13.19
CA GLY A 122 9.65 -0.51 13.57
C GLY A 122 8.93 -1.12 14.76
N VAL A 123 7.92 -0.46 15.22
CA VAL A 123 7.06 -0.89 16.34
C VAL A 123 5.60 -0.85 15.94
#